data_fb0122ff5a96c970c50ad2eaeb408d0c
#
_entry.id   fb0122ff5a96c970c50ad2eaeb408d0c
#
_cell.length_a   1.000
_cell.length_b   1.000
_cell.length_c   1.000
_cell.angle_alpha   90.00
_cell.angle_beta   90.00
_cell.angle_gamma   90.00
#
_symmetry.space_group_name_H-M   'P 1'
#
loop_
_entity.id
_entity.type
_entity.pdbx_description
1 polymer ?
#
loop_
_entity_poly.entity_id
_entity_poly.type
_entity_poly.pdbx_seq_one_letter_code
_entity_poly.pdbx_strand_id
1 'polypeptide(L)'
;MGQLRSSASITKVLKYSVDLYKGLAAETGLDTGWKMTGCLRLATTPDRWTEFRRLATTAKSFGMEMELIGPDEVKRMWPLMDTSDLIGASWLPTDGQASPSDITQSLAKGARMHGARIEEGVTVTGFRMAGRRITHVETNQGVIACEKV
;
A
#
# COMPACT_ATOMS: atom_id res chain seq x y z
N MET A 1 3.16 0.17 -5.60
CA MET A 1 2.28 0.71 -4.54
C MET A 1 1.71 2.03 -4.98
N GLY A 2 0.40 2.07 -5.20
CA GLY A 2 -0.29 3.31 -5.59
C GLY A 2 -0.90 4.00 -4.38
N GLN A 3 -0.56 5.26 -4.15
CA GLN A 3 -1.00 6.03 -2.98
C GLN A 3 -2.36 6.71 -3.19
N LEU A 4 -2.60 7.26 -4.38
CA LEU A 4 -3.80 8.06 -4.65
C LEU A 4 -5.06 7.20 -4.81
N ARG A 5 -6.11 7.58 -4.08
CA ARG A 5 -7.47 7.03 -4.16
C ARG A 5 -8.48 8.18 -4.19
N SER A 6 -9.73 7.86 -4.50
CA SER A 6 -10.83 8.84 -4.45
C SER A 6 -11.16 9.29 -3.02
N SER A 7 -10.85 8.48 -2.02
CA SER A 7 -11.04 8.80 -0.59
C SER A 7 -9.81 9.45 0.02
N ALA A 8 -9.99 10.62 0.65
CA ALA A 8 -8.92 11.30 1.39
C ALA A 8 -8.34 10.45 2.52
N SER A 9 -9.20 9.78 3.29
CA SER A 9 -8.78 8.93 4.42
C SER A 9 -7.91 7.77 3.95
N ILE A 10 -8.31 7.08 2.87
CA ILE A 10 -7.53 5.96 2.32
C ILE A 10 -6.22 6.48 1.73
N THR A 11 -6.23 7.60 1.00
CA THR A 11 -5.01 8.21 0.47
C THR A 11 -4.03 8.56 1.60
N LYS A 12 -4.52 9.12 2.71
CA LYS A 12 -3.69 9.43 3.89
C LYS A 12 -3.03 8.19 4.49
N VAL A 13 -3.77 7.08 4.62
CA VAL A 13 -3.23 5.81 5.12
C VAL A 13 -2.17 5.24 4.18
N LEU A 14 -2.41 5.30 2.87
CA LEU A 14 -1.45 4.80 1.88
C LEU A 14 -0.16 5.64 1.80
N LYS A 15 -0.26 6.97 1.95
CA LYS A 15 0.92 7.84 2.09
C LYS A 15 1.73 7.47 3.33
N TYR A 16 1.08 7.34 4.48
CA TYR A 16 1.72 6.87 5.71
C TYR A 16 2.41 5.51 5.53
N SER A 17 1.74 4.56 4.85
CA SER A 17 2.33 3.23 4.59
C SER A 17 3.59 3.31 3.74
N VAL A 18 3.62 4.17 2.72
CA VAL A 18 4.81 4.37 1.89
C VAL A 18 5.96 4.95 2.72
N ASP A 19 5.68 5.96 3.56
CA ASP A 19 6.70 6.57 4.40
C ASP A 19 7.24 5.58 5.45
N LEU A 20 6.37 4.75 6.02
CA LEU A 20 6.75 3.66 6.91
C LEU A 20 7.70 2.68 6.20
N TYR A 21 7.33 2.20 5.01
CA TYR A 21 8.16 1.22 4.28
C TYR A 21 9.53 1.75 3.87
N LYS A 22 9.64 3.05 3.57
CA LYS A 22 10.94 3.71 3.34
C LYS A 22 11.84 3.67 4.58
N GLY A 23 11.26 3.76 5.78
CA GLY A 23 11.98 3.79 7.05
C GLY A 23 12.35 2.42 7.60
N LEU A 24 11.61 1.37 7.25
CA LEU A 24 11.75 0.04 7.87
C LEU A 24 13.14 -0.58 7.76
N ALA A 25 13.85 -0.36 6.66
CA ALA A 25 15.21 -0.89 6.49
C ALA A 25 16.18 -0.29 7.51
N ALA A 26 16.07 1.01 7.79
CA ALA A 26 16.90 1.68 8.80
C ALA A 26 16.54 1.23 10.22
N GLU A 27 15.25 1.04 10.50
CA GLU A 27 14.76 0.62 11.82
C GLU A 27 15.07 -0.84 12.13
N THR A 28 14.80 -1.73 11.18
CA THR A 28 14.82 -3.17 11.41
C THR A 28 16.09 -3.87 10.89
N GLY A 29 16.85 -3.21 10.00
CA GLY A 29 17.96 -3.82 9.27
C GLY A 29 17.52 -4.82 8.18
N LEU A 30 16.24 -4.84 7.80
CA LEU A 30 15.72 -5.64 6.68
C LEU A 30 15.17 -4.73 5.59
N ASP A 31 15.69 -4.90 4.37
CA ASP A 31 15.21 -4.16 3.21
C ASP A 31 13.78 -4.58 2.86
N THR A 32 12.95 -3.61 2.49
CA THR A 32 11.58 -3.82 2.01
C THR A 32 11.49 -3.96 0.50
N GLY A 33 12.61 -3.84 -0.21
CA GLY A 33 12.65 -3.75 -1.67
C GLY A 33 11.95 -2.51 -2.22
N TRP A 34 11.73 -1.48 -1.39
CA TRP A 34 11.07 -0.26 -1.83
C TRP A 34 11.91 0.48 -2.87
N LYS A 35 11.28 0.75 -4.02
CA LYS A 35 11.84 1.59 -5.09
C LYS A 35 10.78 2.57 -5.56
N MET A 36 11.10 3.86 -5.49
CA MET A 36 10.22 4.92 -5.99
C MET A 36 10.36 5.03 -7.51
N THR A 37 9.65 4.16 -8.22
CA THR A 37 9.70 4.06 -9.68
C THR A 37 8.63 4.90 -10.37
N GLY A 38 7.74 5.51 -9.59
CA GLY A 38 6.51 6.12 -10.10
C GLY A 38 5.47 5.10 -10.52
N CYS A 39 4.34 5.59 -11.00
CA CYS A 39 3.25 4.77 -11.54
C CYS A 39 2.58 5.46 -12.72
N LEU A 40 2.55 4.78 -13.86
CA LEU A 40 1.75 5.15 -15.02
C LEU A 40 0.40 4.43 -14.96
N ARG A 41 -0.68 5.18 -15.19
CA ARG A 41 -2.02 4.62 -15.44
C ARG A 41 -2.47 5.10 -16.80
N LEU A 42 -2.91 4.19 -17.64
CA LEU A 42 -3.18 4.44 -19.05
C LEU A 42 -4.67 4.72 -19.29
N ALA A 43 -4.97 5.62 -20.22
CA ALA A 43 -6.30 5.91 -20.70
C ALA A 43 -6.38 5.66 -22.21
N THR A 44 -7.10 4.62 -22.60
CA THR A 44 -7.41 4.28 -24.00
C THR A 44 -8.83 4.67 -24.38
N THR A 45 -9.63 5.19 -23.43
CA THR A 45 -10.98 5.68 -23.66
C THR A 45 -11.15 7.14 -23.18
N PRO A 46 -12.03 7.93 -23.82
CA PRO A 46 -12.34 9.30 -23.40
C PRO A 46 -12.86 9.39 -21.95
N ASP A 47 -13.63 8.40 -21.51
CA ASP A 47 -14.17 8.36 -20.15
C ASP A 47 -13.07 8.19 -19.13
N ARG A 48 -12.11 7.28 -19.40
CA ARG A 48 -10.94 7.05 -18.54
C ARG A 48 -10.05 8.30 -18.46
N TRP A 49 -9.87 8.98 -19.59
CA TRP A 49 -9.15 10.24 -19.62
C TRP A 49 -9.83 11.33 -18.80
N THR A 50 -11.16 11.43 -18.91
CA THR A 50 -11.95 12.37 -18.10
C THR A 50 -11.86 12.06 -16.60
N GLU A 51 -11.86 10.78 -16.22
CA GLU A 51 -11.62 10.36 -14.84
C GLU A 51 -10.25 10.83 -14.34
N PHE A 52 -9.18 10.66 -15.14
CA PHE A 52 -7.85 11.11 -14.75
C PHE A 52 -7.76 12.62 -14.56
N ARG A 53 -8.44 13.42 -15.39
CA ARG A 53 -8.50 14.88 -15.21
C ARG A 53 -9.15 15.26 -13.87
N ARG A 54 -10.24 14.59 -13.50
CA ARG A 54 -10.89 14.78 -12.19
C ARG A 54 -10.00 14.35 -11.05
N LEU A 55 -9.33 13.21 -11.20
CA LEU A 55 -8.45 12.66 -10.18
C LEU A 55 -7.21 13.54 -9.97
N ALA A 56 -6.67 14.16 -11.02
CA ALA A 56 -5.55 15.11 -10.90
C ALA A 56 -5.94 16.34 -10.07
N THR A 57 -7.17 16.84 -10.23
CA THR A 57 -7.70 17.92 -9.39
C THR A 57 -7.83 17.47 -7.92
N THR A 58 -8.36 16.26 -7.71
CA THR A 58 -8.48 15.67 -6.37
C THR A 58 -7.10 15.45 -5.72
N ALA A 59 -6.12 15.00 -6.48
CA ALA A 59 -4.75 14.78 -5.99
C ALA A 59 -4.16 16.06 -5.38
N LYS A 60 -4.35 17.21 -6.03
CA LYS A 60 -3.90 18.51 -5.53
C LYS A 60 -4.48 18.83 -4.14
N SER A 61 -5.78 18.51 -3.93
CA SER A 61 -6.43 18.72 -2.63
C SER A 61 -5.88 17.83 -1.51
N PHE A 62 -5.20 16.73 -1.88
CA PHE A 62 -4.53 15.81 -0.94
C PHE A 62 -3.03 16.07 -0.84
N GLY A 63 -2.54 17.18 -1.43
CA GLY A 63 -1.11 17.52 -1.46
C GLY A 63 -0.29 16.50 -2.24
N MET A 64 -0.83 15.97 -3.33
CA MET A 64 -0.16 15.05 -4.24
C MET A 64 -0.07 15.65 -5.63
N GLU A 65 1.08 15.50 -6.26
CA GLU A 65 1.30 15.87 -7.64
C GLU A 65 0.99 14.65 -8.53
N MET A 66 -0.01 14.81 -9.38
CA MET A 66 -0.36 13.85 -10.42
C MET A 66 -0.30 14.59 -11.75
N GLU A 67 0.57 14.14 -12.61
CA GLU A 67 0.74 14.71 -13.95
C GLU A 67 -0.15 13.98 -14.95
N LEU A 68 -0.66 14.73 -15.92
CA LEU A 68 -1.35 14.19 -17.09
C LEU A 68 -0.42 14.34 -18.28
N ILE A 69 -0.07 13.21 -18.90
CA ILE A 69 0.93 13.15 -19.96
C ILE A 69 0.35 12.50 -21.22
N GLY A 70 0.89 12.90 -22.36
CA GLY A 70 0.50 12.37 -23.68
C GLY A 70 1.20 11.05 -24.03
N PRO A 71 0.75 10.41 -25.14
CA PRO A 71 1.31 9.15 -25.63
C PRO A 71 2.82 9.20 -25.91
N ASP A 72 3.31 10.30 -26.47
CA ASP A 72 4.75 10.45 -26.79
C ASP A 72 5.62 10.44 -25.53
N GLU A 73 5.16 11.09 -24.47
CA GLU A 73 5.85 11.10 -23.19
C GLU A 73 5.84 9.70 -22.56
N VAL A 74 4.69 8.99 -22.62
CA VAL A 74 4.59 7.61 -22.16
C VAL A 74 5.58 6.72 -22.92
N LYS A 75 5.67 6.88 -24.25
CA LYS A 75 6.61 6.12 -25.09
C LYS A 75 8.06 6.40 -24.72
N ARG A 76 8.38 7.66 -24.41
CA ARG A 76 9.72 8.06 -23.95
C ARG A 76 10.07 7.44 -22.60
N MET A 77 9.12 7.41 -21.66
CA MET A 77 9.30 6.82 -20.32
C MET A 77 9.37 5.29 -20.36
N TRP A 78 8.61 4.67 -21.26
CA TRP A 78 8.55 3.22 -21.40
C TRP A 78 8.59 2.81 -22.89
N PRO A 79 9.78 2.70 -23.50
CA PRO A 79 9.94 2.46 -24.93
C PRO A 79 9.33 1.15 -25.46
N LEU A 80 9.13 0.16 -24.61
CA LEU A 80 8.54 -1.13 -24.98
C LEU A 80 7.01 -1.09 -25.11
N MET A 81 6.35 -0.01 -24.63
CA MET A 81 4.90 0.09 -24.66
C MET A 81 4.40 0.42 -26.05
N ASP A 82 3.33 -0.22 -26.49
CA ASP A 82 2.52 0.25 -27.61
C ASP A 82 1.61 1.38 -27.13
N THR A 83 1.71 2.52 -27.78
CA THR A 83 0.94 3.74 -27.43
C THR A 83 -0.02 4.15 -28.54
N SER A 84 -0.25 3.29 -29.55
CA SER A 84 -1.06 3.62 -30.74
C SER A 84 -2.54 3.90 -30.43
N ASP A 85 -3.10 3.27 -29.39
CA ASP A 85 -4.48 3.46 -28.93
C ASP A 85 -4.59 4.36 -27.69
N LEU A 86 -3.46 4.95 -27.23
CA LEU A 86 -3.41 5.69 -25.99
C LEU A 86 -3.88 7.14 -26.20
N ILE A 87 -4.86 7.58 -25.42
CA ILE A 87 -5.29 9.00 -25.37
C ILE A 87 -4.33 9.81 -24.48
N GLY A 88 -3.84 9.19 -23.39
CA GLY A 88 -2.92 9.78 -22.45
C GLY A 88 -2.76 8.90 -21.22
N ALA A 89 -1.97 9.36 -20.28
CA ALA A 89 -1.72 8.68 -19.02
C ALA A 89 -1.70 9.64 -17.84
N SER A 90 -1.91 9.11 -16.66
CA SER A 90 -1.57 9.80 -15.41
C SER A 90 -0.25 9.24 -14.88
N TRP A 91 0.61 10.15 -14.44
CA TRP A 91 1.89 9.85 -13.81
C TRP A 91 1.90 10.30 -12.35
N LEU A 92 2.22 9.39 -11.44
CA LEU A 92 2.47 9.70 -10.04
C LEU A 92 3.93 9.36 -9.71
N PRO A 93 4.81 10.36 -9.61
CA PRO A 93 6.25 10.14 -9.39
C PRO A 93 6.58 9.52 -8.03
N THR A 94 5.74 9.76 -7.02
CA THR A 94 5.95 9.28 -5.65
C THR A 94 5.47 7.86 -5.39
N ASP A 95 4.75 7.25 -6.33
CA ASP A 95 4.38 5.84 -6.29
C ASP A 95 5.61 4.95 -6.55
N GLY A 96 5.52 3.67 -6.22
CA GLY A 96 6.64 2.76 -6.40
C GLY A 96 6.27 1.30 -6.25
N GLN A 97 7.29 0.48 -6.18
CA GLN A 97 7.18 -0.96 -5.95
C GLN A 97 7.91 -1.37 -4.68
N ALA A 98 7.51 -2.48 -4.11
CA ALA A 98 8.14 -3.11 -2.98
C ALA A 98 7.92 -4.62 -3.02
N SER A 99 8.71 -5.37 -2.29
CA SER A 99 8.52 -6.82 -2.11
C SER A 99 7.51 -7.08 -0.98
N PRO A 100 6.35 -7.70 -1.25
CA PRO A 100 5.38 -7.99 -0.20
C PRO A 100 5.95 -8.88 0.92
N SER A 101 6.76 -9.87 0.55
CA SER A 101 7.41 -10.77 1.50
C SER A 101 8.38 -10.02 2.40
N ASP A 102 9.24 -9.17 1.81
CA ASP A 102 10.26 -8.44 2.57
C ASP A 102 9.62 -7.38 3.50
N ILE A 103 8.56 -6.70 3.04
CA ILE A 103 7.76 -5.81 3.90
C ILE A 103 7.21 -6.59 5.10
N THR A 104 6.63 -7.76 4.86
CA THR A 104 6.04 -8.59 5.93
C THR A 104 7.10 -9.02 6.94
N GLN A 105 8.26 -9.47 6.47
CA GLN A 105 9.37 -9.87 7.35
C GLN A 105 9.94 -8.68 8.12
N SER A 106 10.08 -7.53 7.47
CA SER A 106 10.56 -6.31 8.12
C SER A 106 9.59 -5.82 9.22
N LEU A 107 8.28 -5.79 8.93
CA LEU A 107 7.26 -5.45 9.92
C LEU A 107 7.25 -6.45 11.08
N ALA A 108 7.33 -7.76 10.79
CA ALA A 108 7.37 -8.79 11.82
C ALA A 108 8.61 -8.65 12.71
N LYS A 109 9.78 -8.34 12.13
CA LYS A 109 11.01 -8.09 12.89
C LYS A 109 10.84 -6.85 13.77
N GLY A 110 10.35 -5.74 13.24
CA GLY A 110 10.07 -4.52 14.01
C GLY A 110 9.13 -4.79 15.18
N ALA A 111 8.03 -5.52 14.95
CA ALA A 111 7.11 -5.89 16.01
C ALA A 111 7.81 -6.70 17.12
N ARG A 112 8.63 -7.68 16.77
CA ARG A 112 9.41 -8.47 17.75
C ARG A 112 10.42 -7.63 18.54
N MET A 113 11.07 -6.67 17.88
CA MET A 113 11.98 -5.72 18.54
C MET A 113 11.28 -4.88 19.62
N HIS A 114 9.99 -4.63 19.45
CA HIS A 114 9.12 -3.93 20.42
C HIS A 114 8.37 -4.89 21.35
N GLY A 115 8.77 -6.16 21.46
CA GLY A 115 8.23 -7.11 22.42
C GLY A 115 6.98 -7.87 21.97
N ALA A 116 6.52 -7.71 20.72
CA ALA A 116 5.41 -8.51 20.20
C ALA A 116 5.84 -9.96 19.98
N ARG A 117 4.94 -10.90 20.29
CA ARG A 117 5.08 -12.31 19.94
C ARG A 117 4.27 -12.60 18.69
N ILE A 118 4.87 -13.30 17.74
CA ILE A 118 4.22 -13.76 16.52
C ILE A 118 4.32 -15.27 16.49
N GLU A 119 3.17 -15.92 16.61
CA GLU A 119 3.02 -17.37 16.59
C GLU A 119 2.48 -17.81 15.24
N GLU A 120 3.25 -18.58 14.50
CA GLU A 120 2.89 -19.11 13.20
C GLU A 120 2.32 -20.53 13.34
N GLY A 121 1.47 -20.94 12.38
CA GLY A 121 0.82 -22.26 12.42
C GLY A 121 -0.23 -22.42 13.51
N VAL A 122 -0.69 -21.32 14.10
CA VAL A 122 -1.74 -21.29 15.11
C VAL A 122 -3.08 -20.95 14.48
N THR A 123 -4.06 -21.85 14.66
CA THR A 123 -5.44 -21.65 14.19
C THR A 123 -6.33 -21.24 15.36
N VAL A 124 -7.01 -20.10 15.23
CA VAL A 124 -8.07 -19.69 16.19
C VAL A 124 -9.29 -20.58 15.98
N THR A 125 -9.75 -21.24 17.05
CA THR A 125 -10.90 -22.15 17.03
C THR A 125 -12.12 -21.61 17.77
N GLY A 126 -11.94 -20.58 18.63
CA GLY A 126 -13.05 -19.98 19.37
C GLY A 126 -12.61 -18.83 20.27
N PHE A 127 -13.59 -18.33 21.02
CA PHE A 127 -13.38 -17.25 21.98
C PHE A 127 -14.13 -17.55 23.28
N ARG A 128 -13.52 -17.22 24.44
CA ARG A 128 -14.24 -17.20 25.74
C ARG A 128 -14.69 -15.78 26.04
N MET A 129 -15.93 -15.70 26.52
CA MET A 129 -16.59 -14.44 26.81
C MET A 129 -16.88 -14.33 28.32
N ALA A 130 -16.74 -13.13 28.87
CA ALA A 130 -17.32 -12.73 30.14
C ALA A 130 -18.31 -11.58 29.86
N GLY A 131 -19.61 -11.91 29.88
CA GLY A 131 -20.64 -11.00 29.40
C GLY A 131 -20.46 -10.66 27.92
N ARG A 132 -20.24 -9.37 27.61
CA ARG A 132 -20.03 -8.88 26.22
C ARG A 132 -18.57 -8.70 25.86
N ARG A 133 -17.64 -9.14 26.71
CA ARG A 133 -16.19 -8.94 26.53
C ARG A 133 -15.50 -10.26 26.26
N ILE A 134 -14.65 -10.31 25.23
CA ILE A 134 -13.77 -11.44 24.98
C ILE A 134 -12.65 -11.41 26.02
N THR A 135 -12.35 -12.53 26.65
CA THR A 135 -11.31 -12.68 27.66
C THR A 135 -10.19 -13.62 27.24
N HIS A 136 -10.48 -14.54 26.30
CA HIS A 136 -9.50 -15.49 25.79
C HIS A 136 -9.77 -15.81 24.33
N VAL A 137 -8.68 -16.09 23.62
CA VAL A 137 -8.70 -16.72 22.30
C VAL A 137 -8.39 -18.20 22.47
N GLU A 138 -9.21 -19.07 21.93
CA GLU A 138 -8.99 -20.52 21.89
C GLU A 138 -8.29 -20.88 20.59
N THR A 139 -7.24 -21.69 20.68
CA THR A 139 -6.46 -22.10 19.50
C THR A 139 -6.24 -23.62 19.51
N ASN A 140 -5.80 -24.16 18.36
CA ASN A 140 -5.38 -25.55 18.26
C ASN A 140 -4.12 -25.89 19.10
N GLN A 141 -3.45 -24.87 19.67
CA GLN A 141 -2.24 -25.04 20.49
C GLN A 141 -2.44 -24.59 21.94
N GLY A 142 -3.66 -24.26 22.35
CA GLY A 142 -4.01 -23.83 23.70
C GLY A 142 -4.84 -22.57 23.76
N VAL A 143 -5.01 -22.04 24.96
CA VAL A 143 -5.83 -20.87 25.25
C VAL A 143 -4.96 -19.68 25.61
N ILE A 144 -5.20 -18.55 25.00
CA ILE A 144 -4.44 -17.32 25.19
C ILE A 144 -5.36 -16.28 25.85
N ALA A 145 -5.00 -15.79 27.04
CA ALA A 145 -5.71 -14.69 27.68
C ALA A 145 -5.47 -13.39 26.94
N CYS A 146 -6.50 -12.59 26.75
CA CYS A 146 -6.42 -11.31 26.07
C CYS A 146 -7.42 -10.28 26.63
N GLU A 147 -7.07 -9.02 26.50
CA GLU A 147 -7.96 -7.91 26.87
C GLU A 147 -8.70 -7.33 25.65
N LYS A 148 -8.15 -7.50 24.46
CA LYS A 148 -8.69 -7.03 23.17
C LYS A 148 -8.39 -8.07 22.09
N VAL A 149 -9.30 -8.22 21.15
CA VAL A 149 -9.18 -9.05 19.94
C VAL A 149 -9.62 -8.24 18.74
#